data_b2d15d96365005930c47bd1e21c04787
#
_entry.id   b2d15d96365005930c47bd1e21c04787
#
_cell.length_a   1.000
_cell.length_b   1.000
_cell.length_c   1.000
_cell.angle_alpha   90.00
_cell.angle_beta   90.00
_cell.angle_gamma   90.00
#
_symmetry.space_group_name_H-M   'P 1'
#
loop_
_entity.id
_entity.type
_entity.pdbx_description
1 polymer ?
#
loop_
_entity_poly.entity_id
_entity_poly.type
_entity_poly.pdbx_seq_one_letter_code
_entity_poly.pdbx_strand_id
1 'polypeptide(L)'
;MTQDEKNDKLNSEVMILKTVLITGAFGGMGKAAAKLYRDSGYRVIALDKSCESCDDGIIPIVADITDTESIKSAYGRVREITDSLYAIVHFAGVYMLDSLVEMSEEDFERIFKINLFGAAAVNRVFLPLLSHGGKILMTTSELAPLDPLPFTGIYAITKAALDKYAYSLRMELQLLGISVSVLRAGAVDTGMIGASLVALDSFCERTQLYSCNAERFRKIVNSVEARKISPTKIAAKTLKIITKSKPRFAYSINRNPLLLVLNALPKRLQLFVIRVILKK
;
A
#
# COMPACT_ATOMS: atom_id res chain seq x y z
N MET A 1 15.67 -51.40 -14.39
CA MET A 1 15.47 -50.02 -13.93
C MET A 1 16.81 -49.48 -13.50
N THR A 2 17.40 -48.66 -14.32
CA THR A 2 18.74 -48.12 -14.14
C THR A 2 18.71 -46.95 -13.12
N GLN A 3 19.89 -46.67 -12.51
CA GLN A 3 20.05 -45.60 -11.52
C GLN A 3 19.62 -44.24 -12.07
N ASP A 4 19.67 -44.06 -13.41
CA ASP A 4 19.25 -42.84 -14.12
C ASP A 4 17.74 -42.68 -14.17
N GLU A 5 16.96 -43.76 -14.25
CA GLU A 5 15.47 -43.69 -14.17
C GLU A 5 14.96 -43.37 -12.77
N LYS A 6 15.76 -43.60 -11.73
CA LYS A 6 15.44 -43.16 -10.35
C LYS A 6 15.75 -41.69 -10.13
N ASN A 7 16.77 -41.15 -10.77
CA ASN A 7 17.12 -39.73 -10.68
C ASN A 7 16.18 -38.85 -11.50
N ASP A 8 15.65 -39.30 -12.63
CA ASP A 8 14.65 -38.56 -13.40
C ASP A 8 13.26 -38.52 -12.69
N LYS A 9 12.95 -39.56 -11.89
CA LYS A 9 11.72 -39.53 -11.06
C LYS A 9 11.82 -38.66 -9.80
N LEU A 10 13.04 -38.37 -9.32
CA LEU A 10 13.23 -37.45 -8.18
C LEU A 10 13.24 -35.97 -8.59
N ASN A 11 13.40 -35.64 -9.88
CA ASN A 11 13.42 -34.27 -10.39
C ASN A 11 12.07 -33.76 -10.92
N SER A 12 11.03 -34.56 -10.87
CA SER A 12 9.65 -34.08 -11.06
C SER A 12 8.99 -33.67 -9.72
N GLU A 13 9.72 -32.95 -8.86
CA GLU A 13 9.03 -32.11 -7.88
C GLU A 13 8.16 -31.14 -8.66
N VAL A 14 6.86 -31.37 -8.61
CA VAL A 14 5.86 -30.39 -9.06
C VAL A 14 6.24 -29.08 -8.39
N MET A 15 6.82 -28.18 -9.15
CA MET A 15 7.22 -26.88 -8.66
C MET A 15 5.92 -26.16 -8.26
N ILE A 16 5.54 -26.29 -6.99
CA ILE A 16 4.35 -25.63 -6.46
C ILE A 16 4.54 -24.15 -6.65
N LEU A 17 3.87 -23.57 -7.64
CA LEU A 17 3.94 -22.16 -7.94
C LEU A 17 3.51 -21.37 -6.70
N LYS A 18 4.41 -20.56 -6.15
CA LYS A 18 4.11 -19.70 -5.01
C LYS A 18 3.02 -18.69 -5.41
N THR A 19 1.90 -18.73 -4.73
CA THR A 19 0.76 -17.84 -5.01
C THR A 19 0.84 -16.57 -4.19
N VAL A 20 0.69 -15.42 -4.83
CA VAL A 20 0.66 -14.10 -4.18
C VAL A 20 -0.70 -13.43 -4.44
N LEU A 21 -1.34 -12.99 -3.37
CA LEU A 21 -2.54 -12.15 -3.43
C LEU A 21 -2.12 -10.68 -3.39
N ILE A 22 -2.60 -9.88 -4.35
CA ILE A 22 -2.31 -8.44 -4.43
C ILE A 22 -3.63 -7.68 -4.33
N THR A 23 -3.78 -6.78 -3.37
CA THR A 23 -4.93 -5.86 -3.30
C THR A 23 -4.58 -4.53 -3.97
N GLY A 24 -5.57 -3.86 -4.59
CA GLY A 24 -5.32 -2.68 -5.42
C GLY A 24 -4.50 -3.02 -6.67
N ALA A 25 -4.74 -4.22 -7.21
CA ALA A 25 -3.90 -4.85 -8.23
C ALA A 25 -3.96 -4.15 -9.60
N PHE A 26 -5.03 -3.43 -9.89
CA PHE A 26 -5.18 -2.68 -11.15
C PHE A 26 -4.83 -1.19 -11.02
N GLY A 27 -4.51 -0.71 -9.81
CA GLY A 27 -3.85 0.59 -9.62
C GLY A 27 -2.40 0.59 -10.09
N GLY A 28 -1.79 1.78 -10.28
CA GLY A 28 -0.46 1.92 -10.89
C GLY A 28 0.64 1.07 -10.23
N MET A 29 0.74 1.04 -8.89
CA MET A 29 1.72 0.23 -8.17
C MET A 29 1.37 -1.26 -8.22
N GLY A 30 0.09 -1.60 -8.03
CA GLY A 30 -0.40 -2.98 -8.04
C GLY A 30 -0.22 -3.64 -9.40
N LYS A 31 -0.58 -2.95 -10.48
CA LYS A 31 -0.42 -3.45 -11.86
C LYS A 31 1.06 -3.74 -12.20
N ALA A 32 1.95 -2.81 -11.83
CA ALA A 32 3.38 -3.03 -12.03
C ALA A 32 3.91 -4.21 -11.21
N ALA A 33 3.43 -4.38 -9.97
CA ALA A 33 3.82 -5.51 -9.12
C ALA A 33 3.26 -6.84 -9.64
N ALA A 34 1.98 -6.88 -10.03
CA ALA A 34 1.34 -8.07 -10.56
C ALA A 34 2.07 -8.61 -11.79
N LYS A 35 2.41 -7.71 -12.74
CA LYS A 35 3.18 -8.06 -13.92
C LYS A 35 4.57 -8.61 -13.56
N LEU A 36 5.32 -7.89 -12.72
CA LEU A 36 6.67 -8.32 -12.34
C LEU A 36 6.66 -9.66 -11.59
N TYR A 37 5.68 -9.90 -10.73
CA TYR A 37 5.59 -11.15 -9.97
C TYR A 37 5.25 -12.32 -10.87
N ARG A 38 4.29 -12.16 -11.80
CA ARG A 38 4.01 -13.16 -12.84
C ARG A 38 5.26 -13.48 -13.64
N ASP A 39 5.97 -12.46 -14.15
CA ASP A 39 7.19 -12.62 -14.94
C ASP A 39 8.35 -13.26 -14.14
N SER A 40 8.25 -13.21 -12.80
CA SER A 40 9.18 -13.86 -11.86
C SER A 40 8.74 -15.28 -11.43
N GLY A 41 7.72 -15.85 -12.07
CA GLY A 41 7.27 -17.22 -11.84
C GLY A 41 6.32 -17.39 -10.65
N TYR A 42 5.64 -16.33 -10.20
CA TYR A 42 4.59 -16.44 -9.20
C TYR A 42 3.21 -16.60 -9.86
N ARG A 43 2.33 -17.38 -9.23
CA ARG A 43 0.90 -17.29 -9.51
C ARG A 43 0.39 -16.01 -8.83
N VAL A 44 -0.23 -15.12 -9.61
CA VAL A 44 -0.73 -13.84 -9.11
C VAL A 44 -2.24 -13.83 -9.10
N ILE A 45 -2.81 -13.61 -7.92
CA ILE A 45 -4.23 -13.32 -7.73
C ILE A 45 -4.36 -11.81 -7.52
N ALA A 46 -5.02 -11.15 -8.47
CA ALA A 46 -5.17 -9.71 -8.54
C ALA A 46 -6.55 -9.31 -8.01
N LEU A 47 -6.62 -8.83 -6.76
CA LEU A 47 -7.84 -8.40 -6.10
C LEU A 47 -7.99 -6.89 -6.18
N ASP A 48 -9.08 -6.42 -6.77
CA ASP A 48 -9.43 -4.99 -6.86
C ASP A 48 -10.96 -4.83 -6.93
N LYS A 49 -11.45 -3.61 -6.71
CA LYS A 49 -12.89 -3.31 -6.79
C LYS A 49 -13.46 -3.37 -8.21
N SER A 50 -12.62 -3.25 -9.22
CA SER A 50 -12.99 -3.36 -10.63
C SER A 50 -11.85 -3.97 -11.43
N CYS A 51 -12.18 -4.65 -12.52
CA CYS A 51 -11.23 -5.18 -13.49
C CYS A 51 -11.77 -4.92 -14.89
N GLU A 52 -11.19 -3.98 -15.62
CA GLU A 52 -11.54 -3.71 -17.02
C GLU A 52 -10.75 -4.61 -17.97
N SER A 53 -9.50 -4.89 -17.65
CA SER A 53 -8.62 -5.77 -18.42
C SER A 53 -7.54 -6.35 -17.52
N CYS A 54 -7.15 -7.58 -17.78
CA CYS A 54 -6.09 -8.28 -17.06
C CYS A 54 -5.08 -8.87 -18.03
N ASP A 55 -3.80 -8.76 -17.72
CA ASP A 55 -2.74 -9.40 -18.51
C ASP A 55 -2.84 -10.93 -18.36
N ASP A 56 -2.50 -11.67 -19.43
CA ASP A 56 -2.45 -13.14 -19.40
C ASP A 56 -1.58 -13.66 -18.27
N GLY A 57 -2.07 -14.70 -17.60
CA GLY A 57 -1.38 -15.33 -16.47
C GLY A 57 -1.54 -14.61 -15.12
N ILE A 58 -2.35 -13.55 -15.05
CA ILE A 58 -2.80 -12.91 -13.82
C ILE A 58 -4.29 -13.26 -13.60
N ILE A 59 -4.65 -13.70 -12.41
CA ILE A 59 -6.01 -14.14 -12.08
C ILE A 59 -6.76 -13.00 -11.41
N PRO A 60 -7.74 -12.37 -12.10
CA PRO A 60 -8.49 -11.26 -11.51
C PRO A 60 -9.59 -11.76 -10.57
N ILE A 61 -9.71 -11.10 -9.43
CA ILE A 61 -10.83 -11.27 -8.50
C ILE A 61 -11.38 -9.90 -8.13
N VAL A 62 -12.61 -9.63 -8.54
CA VAL A 62 -13.29 -8.38 -8.18
C VAL A 62 -13.83 -8.50 -6.76
N ALA A 63 -13.41 -7.55 -5.90
CA ALA A 63 -13.90 -7.40 -4.54
C ALA A 63 -13.66 -5.98 -4.00
N ASP A 64 -14.66 -5.46 -3.30
CA ASP A 64 -14.51 -4.22 -2.53
C ASP A 64 -13.98 -4.56 -1.13
N ILE A 65 -12.81 -4.05 -0.79
CA ILE A 65 -12.18 -4.29 0.52
C ILE A 65 -12.88 -3.55 1.67
N THR A 66 -13.82 -2.66 1.37
CA THR A 66 -14.65 -1.98 2.38
C THR A 66 -15.90 -2.77 2.74
N ASP A 67 -16.20 -3.83 1.99
CA ASP A 67 -17.33 -4.75 2.20
C ASP A 67 -16.83 -6.13 2.63
N THR A 68 -17.18 -6.52 3.84
CA THR A 68 -16.76 -7.81 4.42
C THR A 68 -17.33 -9.01 3.65
N GLU A 69 -18.56 -8.94 3.15
CA GLU A 69 -19.15 -10.04 2.39
C GLU A 69 -18.50 -10.18 1.01
N SER A 70 -18.14 -9.07 0.37
CA SER A 70 -17.35 -9.06 -0.85
C SER A 70 -15.99 -9.74 -0.66
N ILE A 71 -15.30 -9.46 0.47
CA ILE A 71 -14.02 -10.10 0.81
C ILE A 71 -14.18 -11.61 1.06
N LYS A 72 -15.25 -12.04 1.76
CA LYS A 72 -15.54 -13.47 2.01
C LYS A 72 -15.85 -14.22 0.70
N SER A 73 -16.60 -13.61 -0.19
CA SER A 73 -16.86 -14.16 -1.53
C SER A 73 -15.55 -14.33 -2.32
N ALA A 74 -14.69 -13.31 -2.29
CA ALA A 74 -13.36 -13.38 -2.91
C ALA A 74 -12.50 -14.49 -2.30
N TYR A 75 -12.55 -14.70 -0.98
CA TYR A 75 -11.87 -15.79 -0.31
C TYR A 75 -12.33 -17.17 -0.83
N GLY A 76 -13.66 -17.39 -0.99
CA GLY A 76 -14.19 -18.62 -1.59
C GLY A 76 -13.60 -18.88 -2.97
N ARG A 77 -13.58 -17.88 -3.85
CA ARG A 77 -12.99 -17.99 -5.19
C ARG A 77 -11.48 -18.25 -5.17
N VAL A 78 -10.75 -17.67 -4.23
CA VAL A 78 -9.31 -17.95 -4.05
C VAL A 78 -9.08 -19.38 -3.61
N ARG A 79 -9.95 -19.92 -2.73
CA ARG A 79 -9.89 -21.30 -2.28
C ARG A 79 -10.09 -22.32 -3.42
N GLU A 80 -10.86 -21.99 -4.44
CA GLU A 80 -10.99 -22.82 -5.65
C GLU A 80 -9.69 -22.87 -6.48
N ILE A 81 -8.82 -21.86 -6.34
CA ILE A 81 -7.57 -21.71 -7.09
C ILE A 81 -6.36 -22.29 -6.33
N THR A 82 -6.32 -22.10 -5.01
CA THR A 82 -5.17 -22.48 -4.17
C THR A 82 -5.55 -22.69 -2.72
N ASP A 83 -4.87 -23.62 -2.06
CA ASP A 83 -4.99 -23.89 -0.63
C ASP A 83 -3.99 -23.09 0.21
N SER A 84 -3.03 -22.40 -0.43
CA SER A 84 -2.01 -21.65 0.30
C SER A 84 -1.56 -20.39 -0.43
N LEU A 85 -1.29 -19.34 0.33
CA LEU A 85 -0.68 -18.10 -0.14
C LEU A 85 0.76 -17.99 0.39
N TYR A 86 1.67 -17.66 -0.51
CA TYR A 86 3.04 -17.31 -0.16
C TYR A 86 3.11 -15.91 0.44
N ALA A 87 2.33 -14.97 -0.11
CA ALA A 87 2.28 -13.60 0.39
C ALA A 87 0.94 -12.92 0.10
N ILE A 88 0.59 -11.96 0.96
CA ILE A 88 -0.45 -10.94 0.71
C ILE A 88 0.28 -9.60 0.60
N VAL A 89 0.04 -8.88 -0.51
CA VAL A 89 0.68 -7.58 -0.78
C VAL A 89 -0.40 -6.53 -0.97
N HIS A 90 -0.42 -5.52 -0.11
CA HIS A 90 -1.43 -4.48 -0.10
C HIS A 90 -0.95 -3.21 -0.82
N PHE A 91 -1.60 -2.90 -1.94
CA PHE A 91 -1.49 -1.61 -2.62
C PHE A 91 -2.81 -0.84 -2.61
N ALA A 92 -3.93 -1.49 -2.24
CA ALA A 92 -5.21 -0.81 -2.13
C ALA A 92 -5.12 0.35 -1.14
N GLY A 93 -5.62 1.50 -1.56
CA GLY A 93 -5.61 2.72 -0.76
C GLY A 93 -5.92 3.93 -1.62
N VAL A 94 -6.39 4.98 -0.97
CA VAL A 94 -6.69 6.27 -1.60
C VAL A 94 -5.89 7.37 -0.93
N TYR A 95 -5.57 8.39 -1.71
CA TYR A 95 -5.03 9.66 -1.20
C TYR A 95 -6.17 10.64 -1.04
N MET A 96 -6.11 11.43 0.02
CA MET A 96 -7.04 12.52 0.25
C MET A 96 -6.28 13.70 0.84
N LEU A 97 -6.62 14.87 0.35
CA LEU A 97 -6.07 16.15 0.78
C LEU A 97 -7.26 17.05 1.10
N ASP A 98 -7.35 17.45 2.36
CA ASP A 98 -8.42 18.34 2.83
C ASP A 98 -8.07 18.97 4.17
N SER A 99 -8.83 19.99 4.56
CA SER A 99 -8.82 20.54 5.89
C SER A 99 -9.55 19.59 6.86
N LEU A 100 -8.92 19.26 7.98
CA LEU A 100 -9.55 18.41 9.02
C LEU A 100 -10.81 19.00 9.64
N VAL A 101 -11.02 20.32 9.49
CA VAL A 101 -12.18 21.02 10.06
C VAL A 101 -13.23 21.42 9.02
N GLU A 102 -12.93 21.27 7.71
CA GLU A 102 -13.88 21.57 6.63
C GLU A 102 -14.32 20.34 5.85
N MET A 103 -13.60 19.20 6.01
CA MET A 103 -13.97 17.94 5.33
C MET A 103 -15.26 17.34 5.90
N SER A 104 -16.00 16.63 5.07
CA SER A 104 -17.20 15.91 5.49
C SER A 104 -16.87 14.71 6.37
N GLU A 105 -17.82 14.34 7.25
CA GLU A 105 -17.70 13.11 8.05
C GLU A 105 -17.62 11.86 7.17
N GLU A 106 -18.37 11.84 6.06
CA GLU A 106 -18.35 10.76 5.08
C GLU A 106 -16.97 10.54 4.47
N ASP A 107 -16.29 11.60 4.06
CA ASP A 107 -14.93 11.53 3.52
C ASP A 107 -13.91 11.10 4.59
N PHE A 108 -14.08 11.61 5.83
CA PHE A 108 -13.26 11.20 6.96
C PHE A 108 -13.38 9.69 7.22
N GLU A 109 -14.59 9.15 7.28
CA GLU A 109 -14.81 7.72 7.45
C GLU A 109 -14.32 6.90 6.26
N ARG A 110 -14.61 7.36 5.04
CA ARG A 110 -14.29 6.65 3.81
C ARG A 110 -12.79 6.37 3.67
N ILE A 111 -11.94 7.35 3.98
CA ILE A 111 -10.48 7.15 3.88
C ILE A 111 -9.99 6.10 4.91
N PHE A 112 -10.56 6.06 6.13
CA PHE A 112 -10.25 5.04 7.12
C PHE A 112 -10.76 3.66 6.69
N LYS A 113 -11.99 3.59 6.18
CA LYS A 113 -12.59 2.34 5.66
C LYS A 113 -11.68 1.71 4.60
N ILE A 114 -11.15 2.50 3.67
CA ILE A 114 -10.30 1.98 2.61
C ILE A 114 -8.86 1.72 3.12
N ASN A 115 -8.20 2.73 3.70
CA ASN A 115 -6.76 2.67 3.96
C ASN A 115 -6.39 1.79 5.16
N LEU A 116 -7.27 1.60 6.12
CA LEU A 116 -7.00 0.85 7.35
C LEU A 116 -7.90 -0.38 7.50
N PHE A 117 -9.22 -0.18 7.54
CA PHE A 117 -10.15 -1.26 7.86
C PHE A 117 -10.20 -2.32 6.75
N GLY A 118 -10.14 -1.91 5.48
CA GLY A 118 -10.08 -2.81 4.35
C GLY A 118 -8.85 -3.73 4.38
N ALA A 119 -7.66 -3.16 4.64
CA ALA A 119 -6.45 -3.95 4.78
C ALA A 119 -6.54 -4.94 5.96
N ALA A 120 -7.08 -4.50 7.10
CA ALA A 120 -7.29 -5.35 8.27
C ALA A 120 -8.30 -6.47 8.00
N ALA A 121 -9.39 -6.18 7.28
CA ALA A 121 -10.40 -7.15 6.91
C ALA A 121 -9.84 -8.22 5.96
N VAL A 122 -9.08 -7.81 4.93
CA VAL A 122 -8.40 -8.75 4.02
C VAL A 122 -7.43 -9.64 4.79
N ASN A 123 -6.58 -9.07 5.66
CA ASN A 123 -5.65 -9.88 6.46
C ASN A 123 -6.40 -10.92 7.30
N ARG A 124 -7.46 -10.54 7.99
CA ARG A 124 -8.25 -11.44 8.84
C ARG A 124 -8.89 -12.57 8.05
N VAL A 125 -9.47 -12.29 6.89
CA VAL A 125 -10.17 -13.29 6.07
C VAL A 125 -9.19 -14.23 5.38
N PHE A 126 -8.06 -13.71 4.86
CA PHE A 126 -7.10 -14.51 4.10
C PHE A 126 -5.97 -15.13 4.95
N LEU A 127 -5.89 -14.80 6.25
CA LEU A 127 -4.89 -15.38 7.17
C LEU A 127 -4.86 -16.92 7.14
N PRO A 128 -6.00 -17.65 7.09
CA PRO A 128 -5.99 -19.12 7.06
C PRO A 128 -5.24 -19.73 5.85
N LEU A 129 -5.03 -18.96 4.78
CA LEU A 129 -4.25 -19.41 3.62
C LEU A 129 -2.75 -19.14 3.77
N LEU A 130 -2.32 -18.33 4.75
CA LEU A 130 -0.90 -18.08 5.05
C LEU A 130 -0.40 -19.16 6.03
N SER A 131 0.54 -19.99 5.57
CA SER A 131 1.22 -20.96 6.41
C SER A 131 2.52 -20.40 7.00
N HIS A 132 3.23 -21.21 7.79
CA HIS A 132 4.57 -20.88 8.27
C HIS A 132 5.50 -20.44 7.14
N GLY A 133 6.21 -19.32 7.32
CA GLY A 133 7.00 -18.67 6.27
C GLY A 133 6.22 -17.72 5.38
N GLY A 134 4.89 -17.63 5.54
CA GLY A 134 4.02 -16.68 4.83
C GLY A 134 4.39 -15.22 5.11
N LYS A 135 3.97 -14.32 4.24
CA LYS A 135 4.35 -12.90 4.30
C LYS A 135 3.17 -11.98 4.06
N ILE A 136 3.11 -10.91 4.84
CA ILE A 136 2.21 -9.78 4.60
C ILE A 136 3.07 -8.55 4.36
N LEU A 137 2.84 -7.85 3.25
CA LEU A 137 3.49 -6.59 2.93
C LEU A 137 2.44 -5.51 2.70
N MET A 138 2.48 -4.44 3.49
CA MET A 138 1.57 -3.31 3.36
C MET A 138 2.31 -2.09 2.82
N THR A 139 1.72 -1.41 1.84
CA THR A 139 2.24 -0.12 1.37
C THR A 139 1.65 0.99 2.23
N THR A 140 2.53 1.58 3.05
CA THR A 140 2.22 2.77 3.83
C THR A 140 2.77 4.02 3.11
N SER A 141 3.13 5.04 3.82
CA SER A 141 3.69 6.28 3.25
C SER A 141 4.96 6.67 3.99
N GLU A 142 5.83 7.43 3.34
CA GLU A 142 6.93 8.11 4.02
C GLU A 142 6.43 9.02 5.15
N LEU A 143 5.17 9.49 5.07
CA LEU A 143 4.53 10.31 6.08
C LEU A 143 4.14 9.53 7.34
N ALA A 144 3.99 8.20 7.26
CA ALA A 144 3.51 7.39 8.37
C ALA A 144 4.32 7.53 9.68
N PRO A 145 5.66 7.60 9.66
CA PRO A 145 6.47 7.83 10.86
C PRO A 145 6.71 9.31 11.17
N LEU A 146 6.21 10.24 10.34
CA LEU A 146 6.48 11.67 10.45
C LEU A 146 5.28 12.41 11.06
N ASP A 147 5.52 13.62 11.52
CA ASP A 147 4.46 14.53 11.93
C ASP A 147 3.64 14.95 10.70
N PRO A 148 2.30 14.97 10.81
CA PRO A 148 1.45 15.34 9.69
C PRO A 148 1.62 16.82 9.34
N LEU A 149 1.51 17.13 8.04
CA LEU A 149 1.48 18.51 7.55
C LEU A 149 0.03 18.99 7.40
N PRO A 150 -0.20 20.31 7.39
CA PRO A 150 -1.52 20.87 7.10
C PRO A 150 -2.10 20.30 5.80
N PHE A 151 -3.39 20.08 5.76
CA PHE A 151 -4.21 19.63 4.63
C PHE A 151 -3.89 18.21 4.10
N THR A 152 -2.74 17.62 4.46
CA THR A 152 -2.42 16.20 4.21
C THR A 152 -2.66 15.33 5.45
N GLY A 153 -3.16 15.94 6.53
CA GLY A 153 -3.26 15.31 7.85
C GLY A 153 -4.07 14.04 7.86
N ILE A 154 -5.25 14.04 7.22
CA ILE A 154 -6.13 12.88 7.22
C ILE A 154 -5.47 11.64 6.57
N TYR A 155 -4.80 11.84 5.43
CA TYR A 155 -4.05 10.76 4.78
C TYR A 155 -2.90 10.27 5.66
N ALA A 156 -2.10 11.19 6.20
CA ALA A 156 -0.97 10.85 7.07
C ALA A 156 -1.42 10.07 8.32
N ILE A 157 -2.56 10.45 8.93
CA ILE A 157 -3.15 9.76 10.08
C ILE A 157 -3.52 8.32 9.71
N THR A 158 -4.20 8.10 8.58
CA THR A 158 -4.57 6.73 8.16
C THR A 158 -3.34 5.87 7.87
N LYS A 159 -2.30 6.43 7.26
CA LYS A 159 -1.05 5.69 6.98
C LYS A 159 -0.22 5.45 8.23
N ALA A 160 -0.24 6.35 9.21
CA ALA A 160 0.36 6.14 10.53
C ALA A 160 -0.39 5.05 11.31
N ALA A 161 -1.73 5.06 11.27
CA ALA A 161 -2.55 4.01 11.87
C ALA A 161 -2.29 2.64 11.23
N LEU A 162 -2.20 2.58 9.90
CA LEU A 162 -1.85 1.34 9.18
C LEU A 162 -0.44 0.83 9.53
N ASP A 163 0.53 1.74 9.69
CA ASP A 163 1.90 1.39 10.09
C ASP A 163 1.94 0.80 11.51
N LYS A 164 1.18 1.37 12.44
CA LYS A 164 1.04 0.86 13.81
C LYS A 164 0.28 -0.47 13.84
N TYR A 165 -0.81 -0.59 13.08
CA TYR A 165 -1.53 -1.85 12.90
C TYR A 165 -0.59 -2.96 12.38
N ALA A 166 0.19 -2.67 11.34
CA ALA A 166 1.14 -3.62 10.78
C ALA A 166 2.21 -4.06 11.79
N TYR A 167 2.67 -3.15 12.65
CA TYR A 167 3.63 -3.49 13.69
C TYR A 167 3.01 -4.40 14.76
N SER A 168 1.81 -4.07 15.24
CA SER A 168 1.07 -4.92 16.18
C SER A 168 0.81 -6.30 15.59
N LEU A 169 0.31 -6.35 14.35
CA LEU A 169 0.08 -7.62 13.65
C LEU A 169 1.37 -8.44 13.49
N ARG A 170 2.54 -7.79 13.29
CA ARG A 170 3.82 -8.47 13.26
C ARG A 170 4.15 -9.13 14.58
N MET A 171 3.87 -8.45 15.70
CA MET A 171 4.13 -9.01 17.04
C MET A 171 3.31 -10.27 17.31
N GLU A 172 2.09 -10.33 16.80
CA GLU A 172 1.22 -11.49 16.90
C GLU A 172 1.64 -12.61 15.93
N LEU A 173 1.76 -12.28 14.64
CA LEU A 173 1.95 -13.29 13.59
C LEU A 173 3.35 -13.91 13.57
N GLN A 174 4.36 -13.27 14.17
CA GLN A 174 5.67 -13.91 14.33
C GLN A 174 5.58 -15.21 15.16
N LEU A 175 4.60 -15.33 16.06
CA LEU A 175 4.33 -16.54 16.84
C LEU A 175 3.84 -17.71 15.96
N LEU A 176 3.29 -17.40 14.79
CA LEU A 176 2.86 -18.34 13.76
C LEU A 176 3.89 -18.52 12.63
N GLY A 177 5.07 -17.89 12.77
CA GLY A 177 6.11 -17.90 11.74
C GLY A 177 5.79 -17.08 10.50
N ILE A 178 4.80 -16.16 10.55
CA ILE A 178 4.40 -15.28 9.47
C ILE A 178 5.07 -13.92 9.65
N SER A 179 5.66 -13.39 8.57
CA SER A 179 6.35 -12.11 8.58
C SER A 179 5.45 -10.99 8.09
N VAL A 180 5.37 -9.89 8.85
CA VAL A 180 4.69 -8.66 8.42
C VAL A 180 5.72 -7.57 8.19
N SER A 181 5.61 -6.86 7.05
CA SER A 181 6.49 -5.74 6.69
C SER A 181 5.69 -4.57 6.13
N VAL A 182 6.26 -3.37 6.22
CA VAL A 182 5.72 -2.19 5.55
C VAL A 182 6.72 -1.63 4.55
N LEU A 183 6.21 -1.13 3.41
CA LEU A 183 6.93 -0.28 2.48
C LEU A 183 6.43 1.15 2.62
N ARG A 184 7.26 2.03 3.19
CA ARG A 184 7.01 3.47 3.32
C ARG A 184 7.45 4.15 2.04
N ALA A 185 6.50 4.38 1.12
CA ALA A 185 6.75 4.98 -0.18
C ALA A 185 6.54 6.49 -0.13
N GLY A 186 7.44 7.24 -0.76
CA GLY A 186 7.21 8.63 -1.15
C GLY A 186 6.41 8.72 -2.45
N ALA A 187 6.48 9.85 -3.17
CA ALA A 187 5.72 10.07 -4.40
C ALA A 187 6.04 9.02 -5.48
N VAL A 188 4.99 8.39 -6.03
CA VAL A 188 5.07 7.37 -7.09
C VAL A 188 4.20 7.80 -8.26
N ASP A 189 4.73 7.74 -9.46
CA ASP A 189 4.04 8.14 -10.70
C ASP A 189 2.89 7.17 -11.03
N THR A 190 1.72 7.44 -10.49
CA THR A 190 0.51 6.65 -10.64
C THR A 190 -0.70 7.56 -10.84
N GLY A 191 -1.84 7.01 -11.23
CA GLY A 191 -3.10 7.74 -11.27
C GLY A 191 -3.49 8.42 -9.94
N MET A 192 -2.93 7.96 -8.81
CA MET A 192 -3.12 8.60 -7.51
C MET A 192 -2.56 10.03 -7.47
N ILE A 193 -1.46 10.33 -8.18
CA ILE A 193 -0.94 11.70 -8.28
C ILE A 193 -1.91 12.60 -9.06
N GLY A 194 -2.47 12.11 -10.17
CA GLY A 194 -3.51 12.84 -10.89
C GLY A 194 -4.73 13.13 -10.01
N ALA A 195 -5.19 12.15 -9.25
CA ALA A 195 -6.26 12.33 -8.28
C ALA A 195 -5.88 13.31 -7.13
N SER A 196 -4.61 13.32 -6.73
CA SER A 196 -4.08 14.27 -5.73
C SER A 196 -4.15 15.71 -6.24
N LEU A 197 -3.78 15.96 -7.49
CA LEU A 197 -3.84 17.31 -8.10
C LEU A 197 -5.29 17.78 -8.21
N VAL A 198 -6.20 16.93 -8.64
CA VAL A 198 -7.64 17.25 -8.68
C VAL A 198 -8.17 17.55 -7.27
N ALA A 199 -7.80 16.76 -6.27
CA ALA A 199 -8.18 17.01 -4.88
C ALA A 199 -7.61 18.33 -4.35
N LEU A 200 -6.38 18.67 -4.73
CA LEU A 200 -5.72 19.92 -4.37
C LEU A 200 -6.44 21.13 -4.99
N ASP A 201 -6.80 21.05 -6.26
CA ASP A 201 -7.54 22.11 -6.95
C ASP A 201 -8.91 22.29 -6.32
N SER A 202 -9.65 21.21 -6.11
CA SER A 202 -10.96 21.24 -5.42
C SER A 202 -10.87 21.82 -4.00
N PHE A 203 -9.82 21.47 -3.23
CA PHE A 203 -9.58 22.06 -1.91
C PHE A 203 -9.33 23.56 -2.01
N CYS A 204 -8.49 24.02 -2.94
CA CYS A 204 -8.18 25.44 -3.12
C CYS A 204 -9.41 26.26 -3.52
N GLU A 205 -10.34 25.69 -4.28
CA GLU A 205 -11.57 26.35 -4.71
C GLU A 205 -12.64 26.37 -3.60
N ARG A 206 -12.70 25.32 -2.79
CA ARG A 206 -13.77 25.10 -1.81
C ARG A 206 -13.49 25.70 -0.43
N THR A 207 -12.22 25.74 0.00
CA THR A 207 -11.87 26.17 1.36
C THR A 207 -12.26 27.61 1.63
N GLN A 208 -13.00 27.81 2.71
CA GLN A 208 -13.39 29.15 3.18
C GLN A 208 -12.42 29.69 4.22
N LEU A 209 -11.99 28.83 5.13
CA LEU A 209 -11.09 29.21 6.23
C LEU A 209 -9.65 29.44 5.78
N TYR A 210 -9.21 28.75 4.73
CA TYR A 210 -7.80 28.73 4.31
C TYR A 210 -7.56 29.29 2.91
N SER A 211 -8.48 30.05 2.34
CA SER A 211 -8.38 30.63 0.99
C SER A 211 -7.07 31.39 0.76
N CYS A 212 -6.57 32.11 1.77
CA CYS A 212 -5.29 32.83 1.69
C CYS A 212 -4.04 31.93 1.71
N ASN A 213 -4.17 30.69 2.18
CA ASN A 213 -3.06 29.75 2.35
C ASN A 213 -3.02 28.69 1.24
N ALA A 214 -4.15 28.41 0.61
CA ALA A 214 -4.34 27.35 -0.35
C ALA A 214 -3.38 27.42 -1.55
N GLU A 215 -3.20 28.62 -2.13
CA GLU A 215 -2.32 28.83 -3.27
C GLU A 215 -0.84 28.58 -2.96
N ARG A 216 -0.39 28.94 -1.75
CA ARG A 216 0.98 28.62 -1.32
C ARG A 216 1.16 27.14 -1.08
N PHE A 217 0.17 26.52 -0.49
CA PHE A 217 0.16 25.10 -0.28
C PHE A 217 0.21 24.33 -1.63
N ARG A 218 -0.56 24.76 -2.63
CA ARG A 218 -0.52 24.24 -4.00
C ARG A 218 0.91 24.22 -4.58
N LYS A 219 1.66 25.31 -4.44
CA LYS A 219 3.06 25.40 -4.91
C LYS A 219 3.98 24.40 -4.21
N ILE A 220 3.77 24.18 -2.91
CA ILE A 220 4.56 23.21 -2.14
C ILE A 220 4.27 21.80 -2.61
N VAL A 221 3.00 21.42 -2.73
CA VAL A 221 2.59 20.07 -3.18
C VAL A 221 3.17 19.77 -4.56
N ASN A 222 3.01 20.69 -5.51
CA ASN A 222 3.54 20.54 -6.87
C ASN A 222 5.08 20.33 -6.87
N SER A 223 5.82 21.00 -5.99
CA SER A 223 7.26 20.84 -5.87
C SER A 223 7.67 19.46 -5.30
N VAL A 224 6.86 18.90 -4.41
CA VAL A 224 7.08 17.56 -3.81
C VAL A 224 6.75 16.46 -4.81
N GLU A 225 5.63 16.59 -5.53
CA GLU A 225 5.18 15.61 -6.52
C GLU A 225 6.09 15.56 -7.77
N ALA A 226 6.84 16.61 -8.05
CA ALA A 226 7.84 16.61 -9.12
C ALA A 226 8.95 15.54 -8.93
N ARG A 227 9.15 15.01 -7.73
CA ARG A 227 10.17 13.99 -7.40
C ARG A 227 9.63 12.55 -7.41
N LYS A 228 8.64 12.27 -8.23
CA LYS A 228 8.02 10.95 -8.35
C LYS A 228 8.95 9.89 -8.96
N ILE A 229 8.76 8.64 -8.55
CA ILE A 229 9.46 7.48 -9.12
C ILE A 229 8.49 6.56 -9.86
N SER A 230 9.01 5.77 -10.80
CA SER A 230 8.22 4.78 -11.54
C SER A 230 7.64 3.70 -10.62
N PRO A 231 6.38 3.25 -10.86
CA PRO A 231 5.76 2.10 -10.20
C PRO A 231 6.60 0.82 -10.29
N THR A 232 7.38 0.65 -11.35
CA THR A 232 8.27 -0.52 -11.52
C THR A 232 9.36 -0.60 -10.44
N LYS A 233 9.84 0.55 -9.92
CA LYS A 233 10.78 0.57 -8.79
C LYS A 233 10.11 0.09 -7.50
N ILE A 234 8.83 0.40 -7.31
CA ILE A 234 8.02 -0.12 -6.18
C ILE A 234 7.86 -1.63 -6.33
N ALA A 235 7.45 -2.11 -7.50
CA ALA A 235 7.29 -3.52 -7.79
C ALA A 235 8.59 -4.32 -7.51
N ALA A 236 9.73 -3.84 -8.01
CA ALA A 236 11.02 -4.48 -7.75
C ALA A 236 11.40 -4.47 -6.26
N LYS A 237 11.09 -3.38 -5.54
CA LYS A 237 11.35 -3.30 -4.10
C LYS A 237 10.47 -4.27 -3.31
N THR A 238 9.18 -4.36 -3.63
CA THR A 238 8.25 -5.26 -2.95
C THR A 238 8.58 -6.72 -3.22
N LEU A 239 8.96 -7.08 -4.46
CA LEU A 239 9.44 -8.43 -4.77
C LEU A 239 10.66 -8.79 -3.92
N LYS A 240 11.68 -7.91 -3.86
CA LYS A 240 12.85 -8.10 -3.02
C LYS A 240 12.54 -8.24 -1.53
N ILE A 241 11.42 -7.67 -1.05
CA ILE A 241 11.01 -7.79 0.36
C ILE A 241 10.37 -9.16 0.60
N ILE A 242 9.42 -9.58 -0.22
CA ILE A 242 8.72 -10.84 -0.02
C ILE A 242 9.60 -12.07 -0.28
N THR A 243 10.68 -11.94 -1.04
CA THR A 243 11.64 -13.04 -1.27
C THR A 243 12.63 -13.24 -0.13
N LYS A 244 12.75 -12.30 0.81
CA LYS A 244 13.65 -12.46 1.96
C LYS A 244 13.14 -13.53 2.93
N SER A 245 14.03 -14.36 3.45
CA SER A 245 13.69 -15.33 4.51
C SER A 245 13.31 -14.63 5.82
N LYS A 246 14.05 -13.59 6.19
CA LYS A 246 13.82 -12.78 7.41
C LYS A 246 13.69 -11.29 7.04
N PRO A 247 12.53 -10.84 6.55
CA PRO A 247 12.37 -9.44 6.19
C PRO A 247 12.31 -8.56 7.44
N ARG A 248 12.90 -7.34 7.35
CA ARG A 248 12.75 -6.30 8.37
C ARG A 248 11.30 -5.81 8.41
N PHE A 249 10.93 -5.15 9.49
CA PHE A 249 9.59 -4.55 9.59
C PHE A 249 9.37 -3.46 8.55
N ALA A 250 10.24 -2.47 8.48
CA ALA A 250 10.05 -1.30 7.63
C ALA A 250 11.15 -1.14 6.58
N TYR A 251 10.71 -0.80 5.39
CA TYR A 251 11.52 -0.39 4.26
C TYR A 251 11.03 0.96 3.74
N SER A 252 11.94 1.78 3.24
CA SER A 252 11.59 3.07 2.65
C SER A 252 12.10 3.16 1.21
N ILE A 253 11.38 3.94 0.40
CA ILE A 253 11.77 4.26 -0.97
C ILE A 253 11.30 5.66 -1.33
N ASN A 254 12.13 6.44 -2.00
CA ASN A 254 11.86 7.81 -2.45
C ASN A 254 11.45 8.77 -1.31
N ARG A 255 12.22 8.78 -0.22
CA ARG A 255 11.96 9.69 0.91
C ARG A 255 12.31 11.13 0.55
N ASN A 256 11.45 12.05 0.95
CA ASN A 256 11.73 13.48 0.80
C ASN A 256 12.65 13.96 1.94
N PRO A 257 13.89 14.41 1.64
CA PRO A 257 14.82 14.86 2.66
C PRO A 257 14.35 16.12 3.41
N LEU A 258 13.59 17.01 2.77
CA LEU A 258 13.07 18.20 3.42
C LEU A 258 12.07 17.86 4.52
N LEU A 259 11.22 16.84 4.31
CA LEU A 259 10.30 16.36 5.35
C LEU A 259 11.06 15.77 6.53
N LEU A 260 12.18 15.08 6.28
CA LEU A 260 13.02 14.55 7.35
C LEU A 260 13.66 15.64 8.18
N VAL A 261 14.21 16.66 7.53
CA VAL A 261 14.80 17.83 8.20
C VAL A 261 13.74 18.56 9.01
N LEU A 262 12.58 18.84 8.43
CA LEU A 262 11.47 19.48 9.14
C LEU A 262 11.05 18.66 10.37
N ASN A 263 10.96 17.35 10.24
CA ASN A 263 10.54 16.47 11.34
C ASN A 263 11.61 16.33 12.44
N ALA A 264 12.87 16.61 12.15
CA ALA A 264 13.94 16.62 13.14
C ALA A 264 13.96 17.89 14.00
N LEU A 265 13.23 18.94 13.61
CA LEU A 265 13.16 20.18 14.37
C LEU A 265 12.30 20.01 15.64
N PRO A 266 12.59 20.76 16.73
CA PRO A 266 11.68 20.87 17.86
C PRO A 266 10.28 21.32 17.43
N LYS A 267 9.21 20.75 18.04
CA LYS A 267 7.82 21.01 17.63
C LYS A 267 7.45 22.49 17.50
N ARG A 268 7.91 23.33 18.40
CA ARG A 268 7.68 24.79 18.35
C ARG A 268 8.28 25.41 17.07
N LEU A 269 9.49 24.98 16.71
CA LEU A 269 10.17 25.47 15.51
C LEU A 269 9.50 24.94 14.24
N GLN A 270 9.08 23.68 14.24
CA GLN A 270 8.27 23.08 13.17
C GLN A 270 7.02 23.93 12.89
N LEU A 271 6.22 24.20 13.93
CA LEU A 271 4.98 24.99 13.81
C LEU A 271 5.29 26.42 13.32
N PHE A 272 6.38 27.03 13.81
CA PHE A 272 6.80 28.34 13.34
C PHE A 272 7.16 28.33 11.85
N VAL A 273 7.97 27.37 11.40
CA VAL A 273 8.37 27.22 9.99
C VAL A 273 7.15 27.01 9.10
N ILE A 274 6.25 26.08 9.46
CA ILE A 274 5.02 25.82 8.71
C ILE A 274 4.15 27.10 8.63
N ARG A 275 4.01 27.80 9.75
CA ARG A 275 3.27 29.08 9.79
C ARG A 275 3.90 30.12 8.86
N VAL A 276 5.21 30.30 8.87
CA VAL A 276 5.90 31.27 8.01
C VAL A 276 5.76 30.91 6.54
N ILE A 277 5.87 29.61 6.20
CA ILE A 277 5.77 29.15 4.82
C ILE A 277 4.34 29.29 4.29
N LEU A 278 3.32 29.00 5.09
CA LEU A 278 1.92 29.02 4.67
C LEU A 278 1.22 30.36 4.94
N LYS A 279 1.69 31.19 5.87
CA LYS A 279 1.10 32.48 6.16
C LYS A 279 1.42 33.49 5.05
N LYS A 280 0.43 34.28 4.70
CA LYS A 280 0.58 35.39 3.75
C LYS A 280 1.35 36.54 4.39
#